data_3e24a682b15ca88aa73cdc65810acaf8
#
_entry.id   3e24a682b15ca88aa73cdc65810acaf8
#
_cell.length_a   1.000
_cell.length_b   1.000
_cell.length_c   1.000
_cell.angle_alpha   90.00
_cell.angle_beta   90.00
_cell.angle_gamma   90.00
#
_symmetry.space_group_name_H-M   'P 1'
#
loop_
_entity.id
_entity.type
_entity.pdbx_description
1 polymer ?
#
loop_
_entity_poly.entity_id
_entity_poly.type
_entity_poly.pdbx_seq_one_letter_code
_entity_poly.pdbx_strand_id
1 'polypeptide(L)'
;MKLTLLGTGTSQGVPVIACPCRVCHSDDVRDRHLRTSALVETDEGLNILIDIGPDFREQMLRHEVTHVDTILVTHAHRDHVGGLDDIRSFNYVQRQPMRLYGNLIAMQTLYKDYEYIFSHHRYPGLPEADLNVLGDDEYLMVGRQCVQPVSGMHKNLPVLGYRIGPIGYITDMNHMEESELRKLHGVEVLVINALRHEPHFSHFCLPEALDIIARLRPRHAYLTHVSHQMGLYADLQRELPPNVTAGYDGLTVELPKDVSHFAWDMSGKPRAFSRETEIGKRSEKLFEGPGSSPDGTRMTTAENSDILPYYSDASAPKPNM
;
A
#
# COMPACT_ATOMS: atom_id res chain seq x y z
N MET A 1 12.38 -2.12 -15.65
CA MET A 1 11.55 -2.10 -14.44
C MET A 1 10.52 -3.21 -14.55
N LYS A 2 10.20 -3.89 -13.45
CA LYS A 2 9.21 -4.99 -13.44
C LYS A 2 8.26 -4.79 -12.26
N LEU A 3 6.95 -4.92 -12.52
CA LEU A 3 5.90 -4.92 -11.50
C LEU A 3 5.35 -6.33 -11.36
N THR A 4 5.26 -6.84 -10.13
CA THR A 4 4.59 -8.10 -9.82
C THR A 4 3.47 -7.87 -8.81
N LEU A 5 2.24 -8.26 -9.13
CA LEU A 5 1.13 -8.26 -8.19
C LEU A 5 1.24 -9.50 -7.30
N LEU A 6 1.66 -9.33 -6.06
CA LEU A 6 1.89 -10.43 -5.11
C LEU A 6 0.60 -10.96 -4.50
N GLY A 7 -0.37 -10.08 -4.37
CA GLY A 7 -1.72 -10.35 -3.93
C GLY A 7 -2.66 -9.31 -4.49
N THR A 8 -3.88 -9.71 -4.81
CA THR A 8 -4.86 -8.87 -5.51
C THR A 8 -6.23 -8.86 -4.84
N GLY A 9 -6.35 -9.53 -3.69
CA GLY A 9 -7.60 -9.66 -2.95
C GLY A 9 -7.82 -8.58 -1.90
N THR A 10 -9.09 -8.38 -1.58
CA THR A 10 -9.55 -7.54 -0.48
C THR A 10 -9.13 -8.10 0.89
N SER A 11 -9.50 -7.42 1.97
CA SER A 11 -9.10 -7.71 3.36
C SER A 11 -9.31 -9.15 3.82
N GLN A 12 -10.30 -9.85 3.29
CA GLN A 12 -10.56 -11.25 3.62
C GLN A 12 -9.80 -12.25 2.73
N GLY A 13 -9.21 -11.79 1.63
CA GLY A 13 -8.71 -12.65 0.57
C GLY A 13 -9.84 -13.40 -0.16
N VAL A 14 -9.50 -14.17 -1.16
CA VAL A 14 -10.41 -15.10 -1.86
C VAL A 14 -9.68 -16.44 -2.00
N PRO A 15 -10.27 -17.56 -1.58
CA PRO A 15 -11.62 -17.74 -1.04
C PRO A 15 -11.81 -17.16 0.37
N VAL A 16 -13.02 -16.66 0.63
CA VAL A 16 -13.44 -16.21 1.95
C VAL A 16 -13.77 -17.41 2.82
N ILE A 17 -13.35 -17.39 4.08
CA ILE A 17 -13.57 -18.48 5.04
C ILE A 17 -15.08 -18.77 5.15
N ALA A 18 -15.43 -20.05 5.01
CA ALA A 18 -16.80 -20.57 5.09
C ALA A 18 -17.78 -20.02 4.02
N CYS A 19 -17.31 -19.36 2.98
CA CYS A 19 -18.15 -18.86 1.89
C CYS A 19 -18.48 -19.99 0.90
N PRO A 20 -19.77 -20.28 0.62
CA PRO A 20 -20.18 -21.35 -0.27
C PRO A 20 -20.32 -20.91 -1.74
N CYS A 21 -19.93 -19.69 -2.10
CA CYS A 21 -20.16 -19.19 -3.45
C CYS A 21 -19.24 -19.83 -4.49
N ARG A 22 -19.65 -19.75 -5.76
CA ARG A 22 -18.92 -20.36 -6.89
C ARG A 22 -17.49 -19.84 -7.05
N VAL A 23 -17.22 -18.57 -6.69
CA VAL A 23 -15.88 -17.96 -6.79
C VAL A 23 -14.95 -18.57 -5.74
N CYS A 24 -15.43 -18.68 -4.48
CA CYS A 24 -14.64 -19.26 -3.40
C CYS A 24 -14.39 -20.77 -3.55
N HIS A 25 -15.11 -21.44 -4.47
CA HIS A 25 -14.96 -22.87 -4.79
C HIS A 25 -14.40 -23.09 -6.21
N SER A 26 -13.89 -22.03 -6.86
CA SER A 26 -13.28 -22.16 -8.18
C SER A 26 -11.96 -22.92 -8.12
N ASP A 27 -11.74 -23.73 -9.16
CA ASP A 27 -10.47 -24.42 -9.39
C ASP A 27 -9.47 -23.57 -10.19
N ASP A 28 -9.93 -22.43 -10.77
CA ASP A 28 -9.03 -21.50 -11.46
C ASP A 28 -8.19 -20.75 -10.41
N VAL A 29 -6.87 -20.88 -10.55
CA VAL A 29 -5.93 -20.23 -9.61
C VAL A 29 -6.02 -18.72 -9.64
N ARG A 30 -6.56 -18.13 -10.73
CA ARG A 30 -6.77 -16.69 -10.87
C ARG A 30 -7.97 -16.17 -10.10
N ASP A 31 -8.82 -17.05 -9.58
CA ASP A 31 -9.92 -16.72 -8.67
C ASP A 31 -9.48 -16.80 -7.21
N ARG A 32 -8.19 -17.06 -6.96
CA ARG A 32 -7.61 -17.09 -5.62
C ARG A 32 -6.74 -15.86 -5.42
N HIS A 33 -7.07 -15.07 -4.41
CA HIS A 33 -6.43 -13.79 -4.17
C HIS A 33 -5.93 -13.70 -2.72
N LEU A 34 -4.62 -13.64 -2.53
CA LEU A 34 -4.00 -13.18 -1.29
C LEU A 34 -4.28 -11.69 -1.08
N ARG A 35 -4.11 -11.19 0.15
CA ARG A 35 -4.30 -9.76 0.43
C ARG A 35 -3.37 -8.90 -0.42
N THR A 36 -3.90 -7.76 -0.82
CA THR A 36 -3.28 -6.85 -1.78
C THR A 36 -1.85 -6.45 -1.39
N SER A 37 -0.91 -6.70 -2.29
CA SER A 37 0.49 -6.26 -2.21
C SER A 37 1.12 -6.31 -3.60
N ALA A 38 2.16 -5.52 -3.83
CA ALA A 38 2.89 -5.51 -5.09
C ALA A 38 4.40 -5.30 -4.87
N LEU A 39 5.20 -5.87 -5.77
CA LEU A 39 6.65 -5.70 -5.82
C LEU A 39 7.04 -4.96 -7.10
N VAL A 40 7.80 -3.89 -6.97
CA VAL A 40 8.43 -3.18 -8.09
C VAL A 40 9.93 -3.39 -8.04
N GLU A 41 10.45 -4.11 -9.02
CA GLU A 41 11.90 -4.29 -9.25
C GLU A 41 12.37 -3.18 -10.19
N THR A 42 13.25 -2.32 -9.71
CA THR A 42 13.81 -1.19 -10.50
C THR A 42 14.85 -1.67 -11.49
N ASP A 43 15.23 -0.81 -12.44
CA ASP A 43 16.30 -1.13 -13.41
C ASP A 43 17.69 -1.25 -12.76
N GLU A 44 17.83 -0.77 -11.53
CA GLU A 44 19.03 -0.91 -10.69
C GLU A 44 19.04 -2.20 -9.86
N GLY A 45 17.98 -3.00 -9.94
CA GLY A 45 17.83 -4.22 -9.15
C GLY A 45 17.38 -3.98 -7.72
N LEU A 46 16.83 -2.79 -7.39
CA LEU A 46 16.26 -2.51 -6.09
C LEU A 46 14.80 -2.94 -6.04
N ASN A 47 14.38 -3.48 -4.89
CA ASN A 47 13.05 -3.99 -4.66
C ASN A 47 12.25 -3.04 -3.76
N ILE A 48 11.22 -2.43 -4.34
CA ILE A 48 10.23 -1.59 -3.65
C ILE A 48 8.98 -2.44 -3.45
N LEU A 49 8.66 -2.75 -2.20
CA LEU A 49 7.46 -3.49 -1.83
C LEU A 49 6.35 -2.51 -1.44
N ILE A 50 5.13 -2.75 -1.91
CA ILE A 50 3.94 -2.00 -1.49
C ILE A 50 3.08 -2.92 -0.65
N ASP A 51 2.89 -2.54 0.61
CA ASP A 51 2.17 -3.22 1.67
C ASP A 51 2.74 -4.61 2.06
N ILE A 52 2.58 -4.94 3.34
CA ILE A 52 3.06 -6.15 4.00
C ILE A 52 1.93 -6.81 4.80
N GLY A 53 0.87 -7.20 4.10
CA GLY A 53 -0.29 -7.87 4.69
C GLY A 53 0.04 -9.21 5.35
N PRO A 54 -0.95 -9.90 5.92
CA PRO A 54 -0.74 -11.17 6.64
C PRO A 54 -0.25 -12.31 5.72
N ASP A 55 -0.33 -12.15 4.41
CA ASP A 55 0.18 -13.12 3.43
C ASP A 55 1.63 -12.84 3.01
N PHE A 56 2.27 -11.83 3.58
CA PHE A 56 3.62 -11.39 3.20
C PHE A 56 4.62 -12.55 3.12
N ARG A 57 4.67 -13.42 4.12
CA ARG A 57 5.56 -14.57 4.12
C ARG A 57 5.31 -15.49 2.90
N GLU A 58 4.06 -15.82 2.63
CA GLU A 58 3.68 -16.66 1.49
C GLU A 58 4.05 -15.99 0.16
N GLN A 59 3.79 -14.69 0.04
CA GLN A 59 4.11 -13.89 -1.12
C GLN A 59 5.62 -13.86 -1.40
N MET A 60 6.45 -13.65 -0.39
CA MET A 60 7.91 -13.64 -0.54
C MET A 60 8.45 -15.02 -0.94
N LEU A 61 7.96 -16.10 -0.33
CA LEU A 61 8.38 -17.46 -0.65
C LEU A 61 7.96 -17.88 -2.06
N ARG A 62 6.72 -17.57 -2.45
CA ARG A 62 6.18 -17.89 -3.79
C ARG A 62 6.95 -17.24 -4.92
N HIS A 63 7.42 -16.01 -4.70
CA HIS A 63 8.15 -15.23 -5.70
C HIS A 63 9.67 -15.24 -5.50
N GLU A 64 10.18 -16.08 -4.59
CA GLU A 64 11.61 -16.22 -4.31
C GLU A 64 12.32 -14.89 -4.02
N VAL A 65 11.62 -13.95 -3.35
CA VAL A 65 12.16 -12.63 -3.03
C VAL A 65 13.21 -12.78 -1.94
N THR A 66 14.45 -12.42 -2.24
CA THR A 66 15.60 -12.58 -1.32
C THR A 66 16.02 -11.30 -0.63
N HIS A 67 15.56 -10.14 -1.11
CA HIS A 67 15.83 -8.83 -0.49
C HIS A 67 14.69 -7.86 -0.77
N VAL A 68 14.52 -6.88 0.13
CA VAL A 68 13.59 -5.75 0.01
C VAL A 68 14.33 -4.51 0.47
N ASP A 69 14.41 -3.49 -0.38
CA ASP A 69 15.16 -2.26 -0.09
C ASP A 69 14.31 -1.24 0.66
N THR A 70 13.01 -1.21 0.36
CA THR A 70 12.05 -0.33 1.02
C THR A 70 10.63 -0.86 0.94
N ILE A 71 9.82 -0.51 1.92
CA ILE A 71 8.40 -0.82 1.97
C ILE A 71 7.61 0.49 1.95
N LEU A 72 6.68 0.59 1.04
CA LEU A 72 5.70 1.67 0.95
C LEU A 72 4.40 1.18 1.58
N VAL A 73 3.95 1.84 2.62
CA VAL A 73 2.71 1.50 3.34
C VAL A 73 1.61 2.43 2.86
N THR A 74 0.55 1.86 2.28
CA THR A 74 -0.60 2.65 1.83
C THR A 74 -1.40 3.18 3.01
N HIS A 75 -1.68 2.33 3.98
CA HIS A 75 -2.35 2.64 5.24
C HIS A 75 -2.17 1.50 6.25
N ALA A 76 -2.61 1.68 7.50
CA ALA A 76 -2.33 0.75 8.58
C ALA A 76 -3.43 -0.28 8.88
N HIS A 77 -4.35 -0.60 7.95
CA HIS A 77 -5.25 -1.72 8.13
C HIS A 77 -4.48 -3.05 8.15
N ARG A 78 -4.97 -4.03 8.91
CA ARG A 78 -4.27 -5.30 9.15
C ARG A 78 -3.97 -6.10 7.89
N ASP A 79 -4.82 -6.03 6.91
CA ASP A 79 -4.62 -6.67 5.61
C ASP A 79 -3.48 -6.06 4.79
N HIS A 80 -3.01 -4.86 5.16
CA HIS A 80 -1.88 -4.16 4.53
C HIS A 80 -0.60 -4.16 5.37
N VAL A 81 -0.68 -4.44 6.69
CA VAL A 81 0.50 -4.37 7.57
C VAL A 81 0.65 -5.57 8.51
N GLY A 82 -0.27 -6.55 8.44
CA GLY A 82 -0.30 -7.69 9.38
C GLY A 82 0.90 -8.64 9.30
N GLY A 83 1.74 -8.53 8.29
CA GLY A 83 2.96 -9.33 8.11
C GLY A 83 4.25 -8.66 8.62
N LEU A 84 4.16 -7.54 9.34
CA LEU A 84 5.32 -6.77 9.77
C LEU A 84 6.34 -7.61 10.57
N ASP A 85 5.90 -8.59 11.35
CA ASP A 85 6.80 -9.48 12.09
C ASP A 85 7.77 -10.27 11.21
N ASP A 86 7.35 -10.62 10.00
CA ASP A 86 8.14 -11.47 9.10
C ASP A 86 9.28 -10.73 8.41
N ILE A 87 9.36 -9.38 8.53
CA ILE A 87 10.52 -8.62 8.03
C ILE A 87 11.83 -9.01 8.72
N ARG A 88 11.76 -9.60 9.92
CA ARG A 88 12.94 -10.08 10.65
C ARG A 88 13.83 -11.01 9.84
N SER A 89 13.25 -11.80 8.93
CA SER A 89 14.01 -12.67 8.02
C SER A 89 14.91 -11.85 7.09
N PHE A 90 14.40 -10.74 6.56
CA PHE A 90 15.18 -9.81 5.75
C PHE A 90 16.20 -9.03 6.59
N ASN A 91 15.83 -8.59 7.81
CA ASN A 91 16.79 -7.94 8.71
C ASN A 91 18.00 -8.83 8.96
N TYR A 92 17.77 -10.13 9.21
CA TYR A 92 18.83 -11.11 9.43
C TYR A 92 19.76 -11.26 8.22
N VAL A 93 19.16 -11.39 7.00
CA VAL A 93 19.93 -11.58 5.76
C VAL A 93 20.62 -10.29 5.34
N GLN A 94 19.93 -9.17 5.38
CA GLN A 94 20.41 -7.86 4.91
C GLN A 94 21.24 -7.11 5.95
N ARG A 95 21.17 -7.53 7.23
CA ARG A 95 21.88 -6.94 8.40
C ARG A 95 21.59 -5.46 8.58
N GLN A 96 20.35 -5.06 8.34
CA GLN A 96 19.88 -3.67 8.47
C GLN A 96 18.40 -3.64 8.83
N PRO A 97 17.93 -2.58 9.50
CA PRO A 97 16.51 -2.32 9.68
C PRO A 97 15.79 -2.18 8.34
N MET A 98 14.54 -2.62 8.29
CA MET A 98 13.67 -2.41 7.14
C MET A 98 13.13 -0.97 7.16
N ARG A 99 13.26 -0.27 6.05
CA ARG A 99 12.74 1.10 5.90
C ARG A 99 11.31 1.06 5.43
N LEU A 100 10.39 1.61 6.24
CA LEU A 100 8.98 1.76 5.89
C LEU A 100 8.65 3.24 5.69
N TYR A 101 7.89 3.54 4.66
CA TYR A 101 7.41 4.88 4.33
C TYR A 101 5.90 4.88 4.19
N GLY A 102 5.23 5.89 4.76
CA GLY A 102 3.78 6.07 4.67
C GLY A 102 3.37 7.40 5.27
N ASN A 103 2.08 7.72 5.26
CA ASN A 103 1.61 8.94 5.90
C ASN A 103 1.76 8.90 7.42
N LEU A 104 1.66 10.07 8.06
CA LEU A 104 1.83 10.20 9.51
C LEU A 104 0.91 9.27 10.30
N ILE A 105 -0.35 9.15 9.90
CA ILE A 105 -1.36 8.32 10.61
C ILE A 105 -0.96 6.84 10.54
N ALA A 106 -0.54 6.37 9.37
CA ALA A 106 -0.10 4.99 9.21
C ALA A 106 1.13 4.69 10.05
N MET A 107 2.13 5.57 10.04
CA MET A 107 3.37 5.40 10.82
C MET A 107 3.12 5.43 12.32
N GLN A 108 2.26 6.34 12.81
CA GLN A 108 1.87 6.39 14.23
C GLN A 108 1.09 5.13 14.65
N THR A 109 0.21 4.64 13.79
CA THR A 109 -0.54 3.40 14.07
C THR A 109 0.39 2.20 14.14
N LEU A 110 1.34 2.06 13.19
CA LEU A 110 2.35 1.00 13.23
C LEU A 110 3.21 1.08 14.49
N TYR A 111 3.68 2.27 14.85
CA TYR A 111 4.47 2.46 16.07
C TYR A 111 3.74 1.99 17.32
N LYS A 112 2.46 2.33 17.42
CA LYS A 112 1.60 1.94 18.55
C LYS A 112 1.27 0.44 18.55
N ASP A 113 0.86 -0.09 17.41
CA ASP A 113 0.36 -1.48 17.29
C ASP A 113 1.47 -2.53 17.39
N TYR A 114 2.71 -2.12 17.06
CA TYR A 114 3.91 -2.95 17.13
C TYR A 114 4.94 -2.38 18.10
N GLU A 115 4.47 -1.79 19.22
CA GLU A 115 5.29 -1.14 20.25
C GLU A 115 6.52 -1.97 20.66
N TYR A 116 6.38 -3.30 20.72
CA TYR A 116 7.47 -4.21 21.10
C TYR A 116 8.66 -4.14 20.12
N ILE A 117 8.47 -3.80 18.85
CA ILE A 117 9.54 -3.61 17.86
C ILE A 117 10.34 -2.34 18.19
N PHE A 118 9.67 -1.30 18.68
CA PHE A 118 10.24 0.04 18.91
C PHE A 118 10.60 0.29 20.38
N SER A 119 10.32 -0.65 21.28
CA SER A 119 10.59 -0.50 22.71
C SER A 119 12.08 -0.48 23.02
N HIS A 120 12.46 0.18 24.14
CA HIS A 120 13.84 0.17 24.63
C HIS A 120 14.28 -1.22 25.15
N HIS A 121 13.35 -2.08 25.52
CA HIS A 121 13.62 -3.43 26.02
C HIS A 121 13.63 -4.45 24.85
N ARG A 122 14.68 -4.36 24.03
CA ARG A 122 14.85 -5.28 22.90
C ARG A 122 15.45 -6.60 23.34
N TYR A 123 14.90 -7.71 22.86
CA TYR A 123 15.51 -9.04 22.95
C TYR A 123 15.96 -9.51 21.56
N PRO A 124 16.98 -10.39 21.46
CA PRO A 124 17.48 -10.89 20.18
C PRO A 124 16.38 -11.54 19.34
N GLY A 125 16.32 -11.22 18.06
CA GLY A 125 15.37 -11.80 17.10
C GLY A 125 14.06 -11.05 16.92
N LEU A 126 13.91 -9.86 17.52
CA LEU A 126 12.83 -8.94 17.14
C LEU A 126 13.04 -8.40 15.73
N PRO A 127 11.96 -8.10 15.01
CA PRO A 127 12.04 -7.30 13.79
C PRO A 127 12.70 -5.93 14.05
N GLU A 128 13.39 -5.42 13.04
CA GLU A 128 13.96 -4.09 13.07
C GLU A 128 13.38 -3.27 11.93
N ALA A 129 12.73 -2.16 12.27
CA ALA A 129 12.05 -1.28 11.31
C ALA A 129 12.35 0.18 11.61
N ASP A 130 12.59 0.95 10.53
CA ASP A 130 12.68 2.40 10.55
C ASP A 130 11.41 2.97 9.93
N LEU A 131 10.59 3.64 10.74
CA LEU A 131 9.36 4.28 10.26
C LEU A 131 9.65 5.71 9.80
N ASN A 132 9.27 6.00 8.56
CA ASN A 132 9.50 7.29 7.94
C ASN A 132 8.17 7.87 7.45
N VAL A 133 7.89 9.11 7.82
CA VAL A 133 6.71 9.82 7.33
C VAL A 133 7.01 10.39 5.94
N LEU A 134 6.11 10.12 5.01
CA LEU A 134 6.11 10.68 3.66
C LEU A 134 4.90 11.61 3.52
N GLY A 135 5.15 12.89 3.36
CA GLY A 135 4.12 13.90 3.16
C GLY A 135 3.59 13.91 1.72
N ASP A 136 2.41 14.48 1.51
CA ASP A 136 1.70 14.47 0.22
C ASP A 136 2.49 15.11 -0.92
N ASP A 137 3.31 16.14 -0.62
CA ASP A 137 4.13 16.86 -1.59
C ASP A 137 5.61 16.47 -1.55
N GLU A 138 5.97 15.45 -0.80
CA GLU A 138 7.33 14.94 -0.70
C GLU A 138 7.58 13.85 -1.75
N TYR A 139 8.86 13.66 -2.09
CA TYR A 139 9.32 12.61 -2.97
C TYR A 139 10.31 11.74 -2.24
N LEU A 140 10.20 10.44 -2.42
CA LEU A 140 11.18 9.48 -1.95
C LEU A 140 12.05 9.02 -3.13
N MET A 141 13.36 9.06 -2.96
CA MET A 141 14.29 8.45 -3.91
C MET A 141 14.72 7.08 -3.41
N VAL A 142 14.50 6.05 -4.22
CA VAL A 142 15.00 4.69 -4.01
C VAL A 142 16.00 4.40 -5.13
N GLY A 143 17.29 4.55 -4.84
CA GLY A 143 18.30 4.67 -5.89
C GLY A 143 17.99 5.87 -6.79
N ARG A 144 17.92 5.63 -8.10
CA ARG A 144 17.51 6.66 -9.08
C ARG A 144 16.00 6.72 -9.31
N GLN A 145 15.25 5.80 -8.70
CA GLN A 145 13.81 5.75 -8.88
C GLN A 145 13.11 6.74 -7.95
N CYS A 146 12.36 7.66 -8.56
CA CYS A 146 11.48 8.58 -7.84
C CYS A 146 10.15 7.89 -7.50
N VAL A 147 9.74 7.98 -6.24
CA VAL A 147 8.45 7.57 -5.72
C VAL A 147 7.69 8.82 -5.30
N GLN A 148 6.52 9.05 -5.88
CA GLN A 148 5.63 10.16 -5.56
C GLN A 148 4.38 9.62 -4.87
N PRO A 149 4.04 10.08 -3.65
CA PRO A 149 2.79 9.73 -3.01
C PRO A 149 1.60 10.38 -3.73
N VAL A 150 0.49 9.65 -3.74
CA VAL A 150 -0.79 10.05 -4.31
C VAL A 150 -1.83 9.88 -3.22
N SER A 151 -2.34 10.98 -2.69
CA SER A 151 -3.26 10.96 -1.56
C SER A 151 -4.68 10.66 -1.99
N GLY A 152 -5.37 9.87 -1.19
CA GLY A 152 -6.79 9.56 -1.38
C GLY A 152 -7.47 9.25 -0.06
N MET A 153 -8.74 8.88 -0.14
CA MET A 153 -9.55 8.58 1.03
C MET A 153 -10.11 7.17 0.96
N HIS A 154 -10.00 6.47 2.06
CA HIS A 154 -10.70 5.22 2.34
C HIS A 154 -11.80 5.52 3.35
N LYS A 155 -13.00 5.87 2.88
CA LYS A 155 -14.05 6.49 3.69
C LYS A 155 -13.54 7.81 4.32
N ASN A 156 -13.19 7.79 5.61
CA ASN A 156 -12.67 8.94 6.36
C ASN A 156 -11.17 8.80 6.70
N LEU A 157 -10.53 7.71 6.27
CA LEU A 157 -9.12 7.45 6.52
C LEU A 157 -8.28 7.94 5.35
N PRO A 158 -7.33 8.86 5.56
CA PRO A 158 -6.36 9.21 4.53
C PRO A 158 -5.46 8.02 4.20
N VAL A 159 -5.32 7.71 2.92
CA VAL A 159 -4.49 6.61 2.41
C VAL A 159 -3.57 7.11 1.32
N LEU A 160 -2.44 6.44 1.11
CA LEU A 160 -1.52 6.74 0.01
C LEU A 160 -1.61 5.67 -1.07
N GLY A 161 -1.71 6.10 -2.31
CA GLY A 161 -1.20 5.39 -3.45
C GLY A 161 0.18 5.91 -3.80
N TYR A 162 0.80 5.35 -4.84
CA TYR A 162 2.16 5.70 -5.23
C TYR A 162 2.29 5.76 -6.75
N ARG A 163 2.97 6.79 -7.23
CA ARG A 163 3.55 6.79 -8.57
C ARG A 163 5.03 6.42 -8.48
N ILE A 164 5.43 5.36 -9.17
CA ILE A 164 6.81 4.88 -9.23
C ILE A 164 7.22 4.89 -10.71
N GLY A 165 7.79 6.01 -11.16
CA GLY A 165 8.07 6.23 -12.57
C GLY A 165 6.84 6.09 -13.46
N PRO A 166 6.80 5.10 -14.38
CA PRO A 166 5.67 4.86 -15.28
C PRO A 166 4.52 4.09 -14.65
N ILE A 167 4.64 3.66 -13.38
CA ILE A 167 3.64 2.87 -12.67
C ILE A 167 2.85 3.77 -11.72
N GLY A 168 1.52 3.71 -11.79
CA GLY A 168 0.61 4.19 -10.76
C GLY A 168 0.02 3.01 -9.99
N TYR A 169 0.06 3.05 -8.67
CA TYR A 169 -0.53 2.02 -7.81
C TYR A 169 -1.47 2.65 -6.80
N ILE A 170 -2.74 2.28 -6.87
CA ILE A 170 -3.80 2.80 -6.01
C ILE A 170 -4.59 1.63 -5.45
N THR A 171 -4.65 1.52 -4.15
CA THR A 171 -5.50 0.56 -3.45
C THR A 171 -6.29 1.25 -2.34
N ASP A 172 -7.43 0.67 -1.96
CA ASP A 172 -8.25 1.10 -0.83
C ASP A 172 -8.70 2.55 -0.88
N MET A 173 -8.99 3.05 -2.06
CA MET A 173 -9.57 4.38 -2.23
C MET A 173 -11.02 4.30 -2.70
N ASN A 174 -11.84 5.25 -2.23
CA ASN A 174 -13.16 5.55 -2.74
C ASN A 174 -13.29 7.03 -3.16
N HIS A 175 -12.26 7.82 -2.90
CA HIS A 175 -12.20 9.22 -3.32
C HIS A 175 -10.75 9.66 -3.53
N MET A 176 -10.54 10.50 -4.54
CA MET A 176 -9.28 11.16 -4.85
C MET A 176 -9.55 12.55 -5.41
N GLU A 177 -8.85 13.54 -4.91
CA GLU A 177 -8.93 14.90 -5.40
C GLU A 177 -8.33 15.01 -6.81
N GLU A 178 -8.83 15.96 -7.60
CA GLU A 178 -8.36 16.19 -8.96
C GLU A 178 -6.85 16.55 -9.03
N SER A 179 -6.33 17.22 -8.01
CA SER A 179 -4.90 17.51 -7.87
C SER A 179 -4.07 16.24 -7.76
N GLU A 180 -4.57 15.24 -7.04
CA GLU A 180 -3.91 13.96 -6.84
C GLU A 180 -4.00 13.09 -8.11
N LEU A 181 -5.16 13.09 -8.76
CA LEU A 181 -5.32 12.38 -10.02
C LEU A 181 -4.33 12.88 -11.09
N ARG A 182 -4.05 14.21 -11.10
CA ARG A 182 -3.05 14.78 -12.01
C ARG A 182 -1.64 14.22 -11.82
N LYS A 183 -1.27 13.78 -10.62
CA LYS A 183 0.03 13.15 -10.36
C LYS A 183 0.21 11.84 -11.14
N LEU A 184 -0.91 11.19 -11.53
CA LEU A 184 -0.94 9.94 -12.28
C LEU A 184 -1.01 10.13 -13.80
N HIS A 185 -1.09 11.37 -14.30
CA HIS A 185 -1.09 11.59 -15.75
C HIS A 185 0.21 11.07 -16.39
N GLY A 186 0.06 10.35 -17.50
CA GLY A 186 1.17 9.81 -18.27
C GLY A 186 1.81 8.54 -17.66
N VAL A 187 1.18 7.89 -16.67
CA VAL A 187 1.58 6.53 -16.28
C VAL A 187 1.29 5.57 -17.43
N GLU A 188 2.20 4.63 -17.67
CA GLU A 188 1.99 3.57 -18.66
C GLU A 188 1.15 2.43 -18.10
N VAL A 189 1.37 2.12 -16.82
CA VAL A 189 0.66 1.07 -16.10
C VAL A 189 -0.03 1.67 -14.89
N LEU A 190 -1.32 1.37 -14.74
CA LEU A 190 -2.11 1.71 -13.56
C LEU A 190 -2.61 0.45 -12.88
N VAL A 191 -2.31 0.29 -11.60
CA VAL A 191 -2.98 -0.67 -10.71
C VAL A 191 -3.98 0.10 -9.86
N ILE A 192 -5.25 -0.32 -9.87
CA ILE A 192 -6.32 0.39 -9.17
C ILE A 192 -7.29 -0.58 -8.51
N ASN A 193 -7.74 -0.24 -7.29
CA ASN A 193 -8.73 -1.08 -6.61
C ASN A 193 -10.09 -1.03 -7.30
N ALA A 194 -10.74 -2.20 -7.38
CA ALA A 194 -12.12 -2.35 -7.77
C ALA A 194 -12.73 -3.48 -6.93
N LEU A 195 -13.44 -3.12 -5.86
CA LEU A 195 -13.87 -4.11 -4.88
C LEU A 195 -14.94 -5.07 -5.42
N ARG A 196 -15.93 -4.53 -6.15
CA ARG A 196 -17.10 -5.23 -6.70
C ARG A 196 -17.81 -4.36 -7.74
N HIS A 197 -18.86 -4.91 -8.37
CA HIS A 197 -19.65 -4.15 -9.35
C HIS A 197 -20.45 -3.00 -8.73
N GLU A 198 -21.12 -3.27 -7.60
CA GLU A 198 -21.96 -2.28 -6.94
C GLU A 198 -21.14 -1.27 -6.12
N PRO A 199 -21.63 -0.03 -5.96
CA PRO A 199 -20.99 0.99 -5.14
C PRO A 199 -20.68 0.51 -3.73
N HIS A 200 -19.57 0.99 -3.20
CA HIS A 200 -19.14 0.71 -1.84
C HIS A 200 -18.72 2.00 -1.13
N PHE A 201 -19.00 2.09 0.16
CA PHE A 201 -18.79 3.32 0.93
C PHE A 201 -17.30 3.66 1.18
N SER A 202 -16.39 2.72 0.97
CA SER A 202 -14.95 2.90 1.28
C SER A 202 -14.00 2.49 0.16
N HIS A 203 -14.49 1.89 -0.94
CA HIS A 203 -13.66 1.46 -2.06
C HIS A 203 -14.31 1.85 -3.37
N PHE A 204 -13.52 2.12 -4.40
CA PHE A 204 -14.04 2.21 -5.75
C PHE A 204 -14.71 0.89 -6.15
N CYS A 205 -15.88 0.98 -6.76
CA CYS A 205 -16.51 -0.11 -7.49
C CYS A 205 -15.95 -0.19 -8.93
N LEU A 206 -16.29 -1.23 -9.66
CA LEU A 206 -15.79 -1.42 -11.02
C LEU A 206 -16.08 -0.23 -11.94
N PRO A 207 -17.33 0.32 -12.02
CA PRO A 207 -17.61 1.49 -12.84
C PRO A 207 -16.76 2.73 -12.49
N GLU A 208 -16.53 3.00 -11.21
CA GLU A 208 -15.73 4.14 -10.75
C GLU A 208 -14.24 3.96 -11.09
N ALA A 209 -13.70 2.74 -10.93
CA ALA A 209 -12.35 2.43 -11.36
C ALA A 209 -12.16 2.58 -12.87
N LEU A 210 -13.13 2.13 -13.66
CA LEU A 210 -13.12 2.27 -15.13
C LEU A 210 -13.20 3.73 -15.57
N ASP A 211 -13.95 4.60 -14.87
CA ASP A 211 -13.98 6.05 -15.14
C ASP A 211 -12.59 6.68 -14.93
N ILE A 212 -11.92 6.36 -13.81
CA ILE A 212 -10.56 6.84 -13.53
C ILE A 212 -9.58 6.36 -14.62
N ILE A 213 -9.65 5.09 -15.02
CA ILE A 213 -8.84 4.52 -16.09
C ILE A 213 -9.08 5.26 -17.42
N ALA A 214 -10.35 5.54 -17.76
CA ALA A 214 -10.71 6.26 -18.98
C ALA A 214 -10.20 7.71 -19.01
N ARG A 215 -10.12 8.35 -17.84
CA ARG A 215 -9.58 9.71 -17.66
C ARG A 215 -8.06 9.75 -17.75
N LEU A 216 -7.36 8.83 -17.10
CA LEU A 216 -5.89 8.76 -17.08
C LEU A 216 -5.31 8.19 -18.39
N ARG A 217 -6.04 7.29 -19.05
CA ARG A 217 -5.64 6.62 -20.32
C ARG A 217 -4.28 5.96 -20.24
N PRO A 218 -4.01 5.10 -19.22
CA PRO A 218 -2.78 4.35 -19.19
C PRO A 218 -2.71 3.40 -20.40
N ARG A 219 -1.50 2.97 -20.77
CA ARG A 219 -1.32 1.94 -21.79
C ARG A 219 -2.03 0.65 -21.38
N HIS A 220 -1.93 0.28 -20.09
CA HIS A 220 -2.65 -0.85 -19.51
C HIS A 220 -3.02 -0.58 -18.05
N ALA A 221 -4.19 -1.09 -17.64
CA ALA A 221 -4.61 -1.04 -16.24
C ALA A 221 -4.89 -2.44 -15.69
N TYR A 222 -4.62 -2.62 -14.40
CA TYR A 222 -4.85 -3.87 -13.66
C TYR A 222 -5.72 -3.60 -12.46
N LEU A 223 -6.79 -4.38 -12.30
CA LEU A 223 -7.66 -4.28 -11.13
C LEU A 223 -7.05 -5.05 -9.96
N THR A 224 -7.09 -4.46 -8.77
CA THR A 224 -6.63 -5.06 -7.51
C THR A 224 -7.68 -4.88 -6.41
N HIS A 225 -7.42 -5.42 -5.24
CA HIS A 225 -8.29 -5.37 -4.06
C HIS A 225 -9.70 -5.90 -4.36
N VAL A 226 -9.76 -6.96 -5.17
CA VAL A 226 -11.01 -7.55 -5.62
C VAL A 226 -11.61 -8.48 -4.55
N SER A 227 -12.93 -8.48 -4.43
CA SER A 227 -13.65 -9.42 -3.58
C SER A 227 -14.26 -10.56 -4.40
N HIS A 228 -14.70 -11.62 -3.74
CA HIS A 228 -15.44 -12.72 -4.37
C HIS A 228 -16.75 -12.25 -5.06
N GLN A 229 -17.25 -11.06 -4.73
CA GLN A 229 -18.43 -10.46 -5.36
C GLN A 229 -18.16 -9.90 -6.76
N MET A 230 -16.89 -9.80 -7.15
CA MET A 230 -16.51 -9.40 -8.52
C MET A 230 -16.82 -10.49 -9.55
N GLY A 231 -17.06 -11.71 -9.12
CA GLY A 231 -17.31 -12.85 -10.02
C GLY A 231 -16.05 -13.65 -10.35
N LEU A 232 -16.17 -14.60 -11.28
CA LEU A 232 -15.03 -15.38 -11.74
C LEU A 232 -14.14 -14.53 -12.65
N TYR A 233 -12.83 -14.75 -12.59
CA TYR A 233 -11.83 -14.10 -13.43
C TYR A 233 -12.22 -14.16 -14.94
N ALA A 234 -12.60 -15.33 -15.42
CA ALA A 234 -12.96 -15.51 -16.83
C ALA A 234 -14.23 -14.73 -17.25
N ASP A 235 -15.17 -14.52 -16.32
CA ASP A 235 -16.38 -13.73 -16.57
C ASP A 235 -16.03 -12.24 -16.57
N LEU A 236 -15.35 -11.77 -15.51
CA LEU A 236 -14.89 -10.39 -15.38
C LEU A 236 -14.04 -9.96 -16.57
N GLN A 237 -13.06 -10.78 -16.97
CA GLN A 237 -12.15 -10.41 -18.07
C GLN A 237 -12.87 -10.21 -19.42
N ARG A 238 -14.02 -10.87 -19.63
CA ARG A 238 -14.81 -10.70 -20.86
C ARG A 238 -15.58 -9.36 -20.94
N GLU A 239 -15.87 -8.78 -19.79
CA GLU A 239 -16.60 -7.48 -19.73
C GLU A 239 -15.68 -6.27 -19.66
N LEU A 240 -14.37 -6.48 -19.37
CA LEU A 240 -13.40 -5.40 -19.24
C LEU A 240 -12.97 -4.84 -20.62
N PRO A 241 -12.65 -3.52 -20.70
CA PRO A 241 -12.03 -2.92 -21.89
C PRO A 241 -10.72 -3.64 -22.28
N PRO A 242 -10.31 -3.59 -23.56
CA PRO A 242 -9.12 -4.33 -24.04
C PRO A 242 -7.81 -3.98 -23.34
N ASN A 243 -7.69 -2.78 -22.78
CA ASN A 243 -6.52 -2.31 -22.04
C ASN A 243 -6.67 -2.47 -20.52
N VAL A 244 -7.65 -3.23 -20.04
CA VAL A 244 -7.88 -3.49 -18.62
C VAL A 244 -7.85 -5.00 -18.37
N THR A 245 -7.09 -5.42 -17.40
CA THR A 245 -7.01 -6.83 -16.98
C THR A 245 -7.44 -6.95 -15.52
N ALA A 246 -8.27 -7.95 -15.24
CA ALA A 246 -8.50 -8.39 -13.86
C ALA A 246 -7.17 -8.87 -13.28
N GLY A 247 -6.69 -8.26 -12.20
CA GLY A 247 -5.46 -8.66 -11.55
C GLY A 247 -5.61 -10.05 -10.92
N TYR A 248 -4.51 -10.80 -10.92
CA TYR A 248 -4.40 -12.07 -10.21
C TYR A 248 -3.00 -12.20 -9.59
N ASP A 249 -2.89 -13.02 -8.57
CA ASP A 249 -1.65 -13.20 -7.82
C ASP A 249 -0.54 -13.79 -8.70
N GLY A 250 0.59 -13.12 -8.73
CA GLY A 250 1.74 -13.48 -9.54
C GLY A 250 1.74 -12.88 -10.95
N LEU A 251 0.73 -12.07 -11.32
CA LEU A 251 0.75 -11.33 -12.57
C LEU A 251 1.96 -10.39 -12.60
N THR A 252 2.77 -10.52 -13.64
CA THR A 252 4.01 -9.74 -13.81
C THR A 252 3.96 -8.91 -15.08
N VAL A 253 4.40 -7.67 -14.98
CA VAL A 253 4.46 -6.70 -16.08
C VAL A 253 5.88 -6.18 -16.22
N GLU A 254 6.48 -6.39 -17.37
CA GLU A 254 7.78 -5.78 -17.70
C GLU A 254 7.58 -4.45 -18.42
N LEU A 255 8.24 -3.42 -17.94
CA LEU A 255 8.24 -2.10 -18.55
C LEU A 255 9.59 -1.85 -19.26
N PRO A 256 9.59 -1.13 -20.39
CA PRO A 256 10.81 -0.78 -21.10
C PRO A 256 11.80 -0.04 -20.18
N LYS A 257 13.10 -0.31 -20.36
CA LYS A 257 14.17 0.30 -19.56
C LYS A 257 14.35 1.81 -19.78
N ASP A 258 13.72 2.39 -20.79
CA ASP A 258 14.02 3.74 -21.28
C ASP A 258 12.86 4.72 -21.10
N VAL A 259 12.16 4.63 -19.97
CA VAL A 259 11.16 5.64 -19.63
C VAL A 259 11.83 6.64 -18.69
N SER A 260 12.06 7.85 -19.19
CA SER A 260 12.68 8.94 -18.42
C SER A 260 11.94 9.17 -17.10
N HIS A 261 12.62 8.91 -16.01
CA HIS A 261 12.07 8.78 -14.65
C HIS A 261 11.92 10.12 -13.91
N PHE A 262 11.66 11.19 -14.62
CA PHE A 262 11.53 12.50 -14.00
C PHE A 262 10.08 12.81 -13.64
N ALA A 263 9.89 13.29 -12.42
CA ALA A 263 8.65 13.95 -12.05
C ALA A 263 8.47 15.18 -12.94
N TRP A 264 7.46 15.14 -13.80
CA TRP A 264 7.10 16.25 -14.66
C TRP A 264 6.11 17.15 -13.93
N ASP A 265 6.34 18.47 -13.96
CA ASP A 265 5.28 19.40 -13.62
C ASP A 265 4.28 19.50 -14.79
N MET A 266 3.13 20.14 -14.53
CA MET A 266 2.07 20.34 -15.52
C MET A 266 2.54 21.16 -16.74
N SER A 267 3.73 21.78 -16.70
CA SER A 267 4.34 22.53 -17.77
C SER A 267 5.33 21.71 -18.60
N GLY A 268 5.52 20.40 -18.26
CA GLY A 268 6.50 19.55 -18.91
C GLY A 268 7.96 19.86 -18.55
N LYS A 269 8.19 20.53 -17.43
CA LYS A 269 9.53 20.80 -16.92
C LYS A 269 9.86 19.86 -15.76
N PRO A 270 11.10 19.31 -15.70
CA PRO A 270 11.53 18.57 -14.53
C PRO A 270 11.53 19.52 -13.32
N ARG A 271 10.80 19.16 -12.25
CA ARG A 271 10.93 19.89 -10.98
C ARG A 271 12.35 19.67 -10.46
N ALA A 272 13.06 20.75 -10.23
CA ALA A 272 14.35 20.69 -9.56
C ALA A 272 14.14 20.09 -8.17
N PHE A 273 14.80 18.97 -7.90
CA PHE A 273 14.77 18.30 -6.60
C PHE A 273 15.41 19.24 -5.57
N SER A 274 14.61 19.83 -4.70
CA SER A 274 15.11 20.47 -3.51
C SER A 274 15.05 19.46 -2.36
N ARG A 275 16.24 18.99 -2.00
CA ARG A 275 16.60 18.19 -0.83
C ARG A 275 16.52 16.67 -1.00
N GLU A 276 17.67 16.05 -1.12
CA GLU A 276 17.97 14.80 -0.43
C GLU A 276 17.55 14.98 1.03
N THR A 277 16.46 14.33 1.44
CA THR A 277 16.14 14.22 2.86
C THR A 277 17.27 13.41 3.46
N GLU A 278 18.14 14.02 4.27
CA GLU A 278 19.09 13.29 5.11
C GLU A 278 18.27 12.36 6.02
N ILE A 279 18.13 11.13 5.55
CA ILE A 279 17.43 10.05 6.21
C ILE A 279 18.28 9.65 7.40
N GLY A 280 17.87 9.98 8.60
CA GLY A 280 18.51 9.44 9.79
C GLY A 280 18.37 10.22 11.10
N LYS A 281 17.85 11.43 11.11
CA LYS A 281 17.81 12.23 12.34
C LYS A 281 16.44 12.78 12.77
N ARG A 282 15.35 12.41 12.10
CA ARG A 282 14.00 12.90 12.44
C ARG A 282 13.06 11.90 13.10
N SER A 283 13.37 10.61 13.12
CA SER A 283 12.45 9.59 13.65
C SER A 283 12.26 9.67 15.17
N GLU A 284 13.27 10.05 15.94
CA GLU A 284 13.16 10.11 17.40
C GLU A 284 12.26 11.26 17.90
N LYS A 285 12.19 12.38 17.20
CA LYS A 285 11.40 13.55 17.63
C LYS A 285 9.91 13.52 17.26
N LEU A 286 9.51 12.71 16.29
CA LEU A 286 8.12 12.65 15.82
C LEU A 286 7.22 11.79 16.71
N PHE A 287 7.80 10.91 17.52
CA PHE A 287 7.09 9.98 18.39
C PHE A 287 7.24 10.27 19.88
N GLU A 288 7.97 11.33 20.26
CA GLU A 288 7.98 11.81 21.65
C GLU A 288 6.62 12.46 21.95
N GLY A 289 5.80 11.74 22.72
CA GLY A 289 4.59 12.33 23.31
C GLY A 289 4.95 13.52 24.22
N PRO A 290 4.07 14.51 24.42
CA PRO A 290 4.31 15.60 25.33
C PRO A 290 4.44 15.07 26.76
N GLY A 291 5.67 14.84 27.25
CA GLY A 291 5.86 14.42 28.65
C GLY A 291 7.12 13.66 29.04
N SER A 292 8.14 13.53 28.21
CA SER A 292 9.43 13.02 28.68
C SER A 292 10.38 14.15 29.03
N SER A 293 10.40 14.54 30.31
CA SER A 293 11.45 15.37 30.88
C SER A 293 12.70 14.54 31.16
N PRO A 294 13.92 15.05 30.96
CA PRO A 294 15.16 14.31 31.14
C PRO A 294 15.51 13.85 32.57
N ASP A 295 14.69 14.19 33.56
CA ASP A 295 14.99 13.99 34.97
C ASP A 295 14.03 13.11 35.76
N GLY A 296 13.31 12.23 35.13
CA GLY A 296 12.68 11.07 35.81
C GLY A 296 11.57 11.40 36.84
N THR A 297 10.98 12.57 36.84
CA THR A 297 9.87 12.91 37.74
C THR A 297 8.52 12.60 37.08
N ARG A 298 7.83 11.61 37.61
CA ARG A 298 6.45 11.28 37.26
C ARG A 298 5.52 12.46 37.54
N MET A 299 4.90 13.04 36.52
CA MET A 299 3.74 13.89 36.70
C MET A 299 2.44 13.10 36.44
N THR A 300 1.53 13.26 37.37
CA THR A 300 0.20 12.66 37.41
C THR A 300 -0.69 13.14 36.26
N THR A 301 -1.49 12.23 35.78
CA THR A 301 -2.50 12.36 34.73
C THR A 301 -3.38 13.59 34.88
N ALA A 302 -3.34 14.48 33.90
CA ALA A 302 -4.42 15.40 33.60
C ALA A 302 -5.00 15.01 32.23
N GLU A 303 -6.30 14.86 32.21
CA GLU A 303 -7.14 14.48 31.10
C GLU A 303 -6.86 15.33 29.85
N ASN A 304 -6.50 14.71 28.76
CA ASN A 304 -6.51 15.34 27.45
C ASN A 304 -7.56 14.62 26.58
N SER A 305 -8.75 15.23 26.52
CA SER A 305 -9.96 14.70 25.87
C SER A 305 -10.04 14.98 24.37
N ASP A 306 -8.92 15.22 23.68
CA ASP A 306 -8.93 15.62 22.26
C ASP A 306 -8.32 14.56 21.30
N ILE A 307 -8.26 13.28 21.72
CA ILE A 307 -8.02 12.19 20.79
C ILE A 307 -9.38 11.66 20.36
N LEU A 308 -9.82 12.04 19.16
CA LEU A 308 -11.03 11.56 18.53
C LEU A 308 -11.12 10.03 18.56
N PRO A 309 -12.25 9.46 18.99
CA PRO A 309 -12.46 8.02 19.03
C PRO A 309 -12.77 7.50 17.63
N TYR A 310 -11.79 7.00 16.91
CA TYR A 310 -11.98 6.34 15.62
C TYR A 310 -12.55 4.92 15.71
N TYR A 311 -12.83 4.42 16.92
CA TYR A 311 -13.32 3.05 17.15
C TYR A 311 -14.51 3.00 18.11
N SER A 312 -15.60 3.70 17.79
CA SER A 312 -16.89 3.41 18.45
C SER A 312 -18.06 3.78 17.55
N ASP A 313 -18.40 2.90 16.63
CA ASP A 313 -19.78 2.80 16.15
C ASP A 313 -20.13 1.32 15.94
N ALA A 314 -20.49 0.68 17.05
CA ALA A 314 -21.03 -0.67 17.08
C ALA A 314 -22.56 -0.60 16.92
N SER A 315 -23.07 0.04 15.86
CA SER A 315 -24.48 0.04 15.51
C SER A 315 -24.68 -0.10 13.99
N ALA A 316 -24.23 -1.24 13.45
CA ALA A 316 -24.70 -1.69 12.15
C ALA A 316 -25.78 -2.77 12.36
N PRO A 317 -26.92 -2.74 11.66
CA PRO A 317 -27.92 -3.79 11.73
C PRO A 317 -27.35 -5.09 11.17
N LYS A 318 -27.62 -6.19 11.88
CA LYS A 318 -27.28 -7.55 11.45
C LYS A 318 -27.92 -7.84 10.10
N PRO A 319 -27.19 -8.40 9.12
CA PRO A 319 -27.81 -8.86 7.89
C PRO A 319 -28.69 -10.08 8.21
N ASN A 320 -29.92 -10.07 7.73
CA ASN A 320 -30.80 -11.24 7.68
C ASN A 320 -30.10 -12.34 6.85
N MET A 321 -30.18 -13.56 7.35
CA MET A 321 -29.72 -14.80 6.71
C MET A 321 -30.34 -15.01 5.32
#